data_e92cad4a3188f8ab71a63b6ee1f07e1c
#
_entry.id   e92cad4a3188f8ab71a63b6ee1f07e1c
#
_cell.length_a   1.000
_cell.length_b   1.000
_cell.length_c   1.000
_cell.angle_alpha   90.00
_cell.angle_beta   90.00
_cell.angle_gamma   90.00
#
_symmetry.space_group_name_H-M   'P 1'
#
loop_
_entity.id
_entity.type
_entity.pdbx_description
1 polymer ?
#
loop_
_entity_poly.entity_id
_entity_poly.type
_entity_poly.pdbx_seq_one_letter_code
_entity_poly.pdbx_strand_id
1 'polypeptide(L)'
;MGHSNKVKKQLILTASGLALVALLFLFGRTVAKKDKKGPATPVAAKTFNIQQYIEQKKKQLLPSQIIILGNLENSVKRGDISTQQIVANTQLANFWKDSAHAFEPYVFYLSEAAKLDKSEKNLTFAAQLILTGVRGEPDEAKLSWKTDLAIELFETAIALNPTDDELKIGLASCYVFGKGRVGGPQETMKGIQQLLEVVRRDSTNMKAQLVLGIGGYVSGQYDKAIDRLKKVIAAQPDNLEAIAFLADTYAAHGDKAEAIKWYNISKRLADNPDYSKEVDERIKLLR
;
A
#
# COMPACT_ATOMS: atom_id res chain seq x y z
N MET A 1 -53.42 -34.11 37.57
CA MET A 1 -53.71 -32.83 36.84
C MET A 1 -52.47 -31.95 36.54
N GLY A 2 -51.26 -32.30 36.96
CA GLY A 2 -50.07 -31.45 36.76
C GLY A 2 -49.35 -31.56 35.40
N HIS A 3 -49.48 -32.66 34.66
CA HIS A 3 -48.66 -32.89 33.42
C HIS A 3 -49.20 -32.13 32.21
N SER A 4 -50.52 -31.94 32.09
CA SER A 4 -51.16 -31.21 30.98
C SER A 4 -50.82 -29.72 30.94
N ASN A 5 -50.63 -29.12 32.11
CA ASN A 5 -50.28 -27.66 32.21
C ASN A 5 -48.82 -27.36 31.84
N LYS A 6 -47.90 -28.30 32.08
CA LYS A 6 -46.47 -28.13 31.68
C LYS A 6 -46.32 -28.21 30.15
N VAL A 7 -47.01 -29.18 29.51
CA VAL A 7 -46.96 -29.35 28.05
C VAL A 7 -47.62 -28.14 27.34
N LYS A 8 -48.72 -27.61 27.84
CA LYS A 8 -49.33 -26.38 27.30
C LYS A 8 -48.40 -25.17 27.42
N LYS A 9 -47.70 -24.97 28.56
CA LYS A 9 -46.73 -23.87 28.72
C LYS A 9 -45.53 -24.01 27.78
N GLN A 10 -45.01 -25.22 27.57
CA GLN A 10 -43.94 -25.47 26.61
C GLN A 10 -44.37 -25.22 25.18
N LEU A 11 -45.56 -25.63 24.79
CA LEU A 11 -46.12 -25.38 23.44
C LEU A 11 -46.32 -23.88 23.17
N ILE A 12 -46.77 -23.11 24.16
CA ILE A 12 -46.92 -21.68 24.05
C ILE A 12 -45.54 -20.97 23.92
N LEU A 13 -44.54 -21.44 24.68
CA LEU A 13 -43.20 -20.89 24.61
C LEU A 13 -42.51 -21.16 23.26
N THR A 14 -42.66 -22.36 22.74
CA THR A 14 -42.11 -22.70 21.40
C THR A 14 -42.87 -21.98 20.28
N ALA A 15 -44.19 -21.86 20.37
CA ALA A 15 -44.97 -21.11 19.38
C ALA A 15 -44.65 -19.63 19.40
N SER A 16 -44.43 -18.99 20.59
CA SER A 16 -44.04 -17.58 20.70
C SER A 16 -42.61 -17.34 20.18
N GLY A 17 -41.67 -18.29 20.40
CA GLY A 17 -40.32 -18.24 19.85
C GLY A 17 -40.30 -18.30 18.33
N LEU A 18 -41.07 -19.22 17.74
CA LEU A 18 -41.23 -19.32 16.30
C LEU A 18 -41.91 -18.10 15.68
N ALA A 19 -42.92 -17.56 16.33
CA ALA A 19 -43.57 -16.32 15.90
C ALA A 19 -42.62 -15.10 15.91
N LEU A 20 -41.73 -15.01 16.91
CA LEU A 20 -40.74 -13.95 17.02
C LEU A 20 -39.67 -14.08 15.93
N VAL A 21 -39.22 -15.27 15.63
CA VAL A 21 -38.29 -15.55 14.52
C VAL A 21 -38.93 -15.22 13.17
N ALA A 22 -40.20 -15.59 12.98
CA ALA A 22 -40.96 -15.29 11.75
C ALA A 22 -41.18 -13.76 11.61
N LEU A 23 -41.47 -13.05 12.69
CA LEU A 23 -41.57 -11.58 12.70
C LEU A 23 -40.23 -10.91 12.37
N LEU A 24 -39.12 -11.39 12.93
CA LEU A 24 -37.78 -10.88 12.59
C LEU A 24 -37.41 -11.17 11.13
N PHE A 25 -37.80 -12.31 10.60
CA PHE A 25 -37.54 -12.68 9.20
C PHE A 25 -38.40 -11.88 8.21
N LEU A 26 -39.66 -11.63 8.54
CA LEU A 26 -40.59 -10.91 7.66
C LEU A 26 -40.50 -9.38 7.78
N PHE A 27 -40.17 -8.86 8.96
CA PHE A 27 -40.15 -7.43 9.26
C PHE A 27 -38.79 -6.90 9.71
N GLY A 28 -37.83 -7.77 10.07
CA GLY A 28 -36.48 -7.40 10.41
C GLY A 28 -35.73 -6.91 9.15
N ARG A 29 -35.59 -5.61 9.01
CA ARG A 29 -34.72 -5.03 7.98
C ARG A 29 -33.26 -5.28 8.38
N THR A 30 -32.72 -6.44 7.99
CA THR A 30 -31.31 -6.80 8.24
C THR A 30 -30.33 -6.12 7.27
N VAL A 31 -30.83 -5.43 6.25
CA VAL A 31 -30.03 -4.67 5.29
C VAL A 31 -30.29 -3.18 5.51
N ALA A 32 -29.22 -2.45 5.86
CA ALA A 32 -29.28 -0.99 5.88
C ALA A 32 -29.82 -0.49 4.52
N LYS A 33 -30.78 0.46 4.55
CA LYS A 33 -31.29 1.10 3.35
C LYS A 33 -30.07 1.68 2.60
N LYS A 34 -29.68 1.05 1.51
CA LYS A 34 -28.74 1.66 0.57
C LYS A 34 -29.48 2.87 0.01
N ASP A 35 -29.09 4.08 0.42
CA ASP A 35 -29.57 5.28 -0.24
C ASP A 35 -29.39 5.05 -1.74
N LYS A 36 -30.50 5.12 -2.47
CA LYS A 36 -30.48 5.14 -3.93
C LYS A 36 -29.90 6.48 -4.40
N LYS A 37 -28.61 6.68 -4.16
CA LYS A 37 -27.83 7.50 -5.08
C LYS A 37 -27.93 6.77 -6.40
N GLY A 38 -28.57 7.40 -7.40
CA GLY A 38 -28.65 6.87 -8.76
C GLY A 38 -27.25 6.40 -9.19
N PRO A 39 -27.14 5.50 -10.19
CA PRO A 39 -25.85 5.04 -10.63
C PRO A 39 -24.98 6.26 -10.87
N ALA A 40 -24.03 6.48 -9.95
CA ALA A 40 -22.95 7.44 -10.21
C ALA A 40 -22.37 6.96 -11.53
N THR A 41 -22.51 7.76 -12.58
CA THR A 41 -21.72 7.58 -13.79
C THR A 41 -20.30 7.34 -13.29
N PRO A 42 -19.66 6.23 -13.67
CA PRO A 42 -18.27 6.01 -13.28
C PRO A 42 -17.51 7.23 -13.80
N VAL A 43 -17.10 8.11 -12.90
CA VAL A 43 -16.10 9.12 -13.24
C VAL A 43 -14.93 8.26 -13.68
N ALA A 44 -14.63 8.26 -14.98
CA ALA A 44 -13.51 7.51 -15.52
C ALA A 44 -12.30 7.86 -14.69
N ALA A 45 -11.78 6.88 -13.94
CA ALA A 45 -10.63 7.07 -13.07
C ALA A 45 -9.55 7.69 -13.95
N LYS A 46 -9.04 8.86 -13.57
CA LYS A 46 -7.96 9.51 -14.30
C LYS A 46 -6.80 8.52 -14.36
N THR A 47 -6.53 7.98 -15.54
CA THR A 47 -5.38 7.09 -15.73
C THR A 47 -4.15 7.95 -16.00
N PHE A 48 -3.06 7.65 -15.32
CA PHE A 48 -1.78 8.29 -15.58
C PHE A 48 -1.16 7.71 -16.85
N ASN A 49 -0.91 8.58 -17.85
CA ASN A 49 -0.25 8.18 -19.08
C ASN A 49 1.21 8.65 -19.04
N ILE A 50 2.13 7.72 -18.87
CA ILE A 50 3.56 8.01 -18.75
C ILE A 50 4.12 8.64 -20.05
N GLN A 51 3.66 8.25 -21.21
CA GLN A 51 4.15 8.81 -22.49
C GLN A 51 3.74 10.29 -22.63
N GLN A 52 2.49 10.62 -22.31
CA GLN A 52 2.05 12.02 -22.28
C GLN A 52 2.83 12.84 -21.26
N TYR A 53 3.11 12.25 -20.09
CA TYR A 53 3.90 12.91 -19.06
C TYR A 53 5.34 13.17 -19.51
N ILE A 54 5.99 12.21 -20.16
CA ILE A 54 7.32 12.38 -20.77
C ILE A 54 7.30 13.52 -21.77
N GLU A 55 6.31 13.57 -22.68
CA GLU A 55 6.19 14.65 -23.67
C GLU A 55 5.97 16.03 -23.01
N GLN A 56 5.24 16.10 -21.89
CA GLN A 56 5.11 17.34 -21.12
C GLN A 56 6.45 17.74 -20.49
N LYS A 57 7.20 16.78 -19.93
CA LYS A 57 8.52 17.04 -19.34
C LYS A 57 9.55 17.47 -20.38
N LYS A 58 9.51 16.94 -21.59
CA LYS A 58 10.37 17.37 -22.70
C LYS A 58 10.28 18.86 -22.98
N LYS A 59 9.08 19.47 -22.86
CA LYS A 59 8.88 20.90 -23.07
C LYS A 59 9.58 21.78 -22.03
N GLN A 60 10.01 21.20 -20.92
CA GLN A 60 10.71 21.90 -19.82
C GLN A 60 12.24 21.75 -19.90
N LEU A 61 12.75 20.97 -20.86
CA LEU A 61 14.16 20.70 -21.04
C LEU A 61 14.88 21.86 -21.75
N LEU A 62 16.16 22.00 -21.43
CA LEU A 62 17.04 22.92 -22.16
C LEU A 62 17.30 22.40 -23.59
N PRO A 63 17.62 23.29 -24.56
CA PRO A 63 17.90 22.87 -25.94
C PRO A 63 19.00 21.80 -26.06
N SER A 64 20.05 21.90 -25.24
CA SER A 64 21.12 20.89 -25.18
C SER A 64 20.64 19.53 -24.68
N GLN A 65 19.74 19.52 -23.68
CA GLN A 65 19.14 18.30 -23.14
C GLN A 65 18.22 17.64 -24.17
N ILE A 66 17.46 18.41 -24.96
CA ILE A 66 16.60 17.90 -26.04
C ILE A 66 17.41 17.16 -27.09
N ILE A 67 18.58 17.70 -27.47
CA ILE A 67 19.47 17.06 -28.45
C ILE A 67 19.99 15.72 -27.90
N ILE A 68 20.45 15.69 -26.65
CA ILE A 68 20.93 14.46 -25.99
C ILE A 68 19.81 13.42 -25.94
N LEU A 69 18.63 13.83 -25.45
CA LEU A 69 17.47 12.94 -25.33
C LEU A 69 17.05 12.35 -26.68
N GLY A 70 17.00 13.19 -27.74
CA GLY A 70 16.66 12.73 -29.10
C GLY A 70 17.64 11.67 -29.63
N ASN A 71 18.93 11.81 -29.33
CA ASN A 71 19.93 10.81 -29.71
C ASN A 71 19.72 9.49 -28.95
N LEU A 72 19.42 9.55 -27.64
CA LEU A 72 19.15 8.37 -26.81
C LEU A 72 17.87 7.66 -27.25
N GLU A 73 16.79 8.37 -27.51
CA GLU A 73 15.52 7.81 -28.01
C GLU A 73 15.68 7.10 -29.37
N ASN A 74 16.49 7.69 -30.25
CA ASN A 74 16.81 7.06 -31.54
C ASN A 74 17.64 5.79 -31.37
N SER A 75 18.45 5.69 -30.32
CA SER A 75 19.24 4.47 -30.02
C SER A 75 18.33 3.32 -29.58
N VAL A 76 17.28 3.59 -28.81
CA VAL A 76 16.26 2.56 -28.46
C VAL A 76 15.55 2.04 -29.71
N LYS A 77 15.16 2.94 -30.63
CA LYS A 77 14.44 2.55 -31.87
C LYS A 77 15.30 1.73 -32.84
N ARG A 78 16.61 1.91 -32.82
CA ARG A 78 17.56 1.21 -33.70
C ARG A 78 18.10 -0.07 -33.14
N GLY A 79 17.89 -0.33 -31.86
CA GLY A 79 18.39 -1.51 -31.16
C GLY A 79 17.62 -2.76 -31.54
N ASP A 80 18.16 -3.56 -32.47
CA ASP A 80 17.57 -4.83 -32.89
C ASP A 80 17.86 -5.98 -31.90
N ILE A 81 18.85 -5.79 -31.02
CA ILE A 81 19.31 -6.78 -30.05
C ILE A 81 18.94 -6.33 -28.64
N SER A 82 18.40 -7.24 -27.82
CA SER A 82 18.02 -6.99 -26.44
C SER A 82 19.07 -6.24 -25.62
N THR A 83 20.35 -6.60 -25.79
CA THR A 83 21.46 -5.94 -25.09
C THR A 83 21.57 -4.44 -25.44
N GLN A 84 21.38 -4.09 -26.71
CA GLN A 84 21.40 -2.66 -27.13
C GLN A 84 20.22 -1.89 -26.55
N GLN A 85 19.04 -2.51 -26.51
CA GLN A 85 17.85 -1.92 -25.90
C GLN A 85 18.01 -1.72 -24.39
N ILE A 86 18.65 -2.69 -23.67
CA ILE A 86 18.96 -2.56 -22.24
C ILE A 86 19.87 -1.34 -22.02
N VAL A 87 20.95 -1.23 -22.79
CA VAL A 87 21.89 -0.10 -22.68
C VAL A 87 21.19 1.22 -22.96
N ALA A 88 20.42 1.31 -24.02
CA ALA A 88 19.72 2.53 -24.41
C ALA A 88 18.65 2.95 -23.36
N ASN A 89 17.86 2.01 -22.83
CA ASN A 89 16.91 2.31 -21.76
C ASN A 89 17.64 2.70 -20.46
N THR A 90 18.78 2.11 -20.14
CA THR A 90 19.58 2.50 -18.98
C THR A 90 20.13 3.93 -19.14
N GLN A 91 20.60 4.29 -20.33
CA GLN A 91 21.07 5.64 -20.63
C GLN A 91 19.93 6.67 -20.54
N LEU A 92 18.73 6.33 -21.02
CA LEU A 92 17.53 7.17 -20.87
C LEU A 92 17.15 7.32 -19.40
N ALA A 93 17.16 6.24 -18.62
CA ALA A 93 16.91 6.30 -17.19
C ALA A 93 17.89 7.27 -16.50
N ASN A 94 19.19 7.13 -16.78
CA ASN A 94 20.20 8.01 -16.20
C ASN A 94 20.03 9.48 -16.62
N PHE A 95 19.67 9.74 -17.88
CA PHE A 95 19.37 11.10 -18.35
C PHE A 95 18.23 11.73 -17.55
N TRP A 96 17.12 11.00 -17.37
CA TRP A 96 15.96 11.51 -16.64
C TRP A 96 16.24 11.68 -15.15
N LYS A 97 17.11 10.84 -14.57
CA LYS A 97 17.56 10.94 -13.17
C LYS A 97 18.50 12.13 -12.98
N ASP A 98 19.60 12.17 -13.75
CA ASP A 98 20.76 13.00 -13.44
C ASP A 98 20.70 14.39 -14.13
N SER A 99 20.07 14.48 -15.30
CA SER A 99 20.00 15.71 -16.08
C SER A 99 18.65 16.41 -16.00
N ALA A 100 17.56 15.67 -16.06
CA ALA A 100 16.21 16.23 -16.05
C ALA A 100 15.53 16.19 -14.68
N HIS A 101 16.07 15.45 -13.72
CA HIS A 101 15.56 15.28 -12.35
C HIS A 101 14.07 14.93 -12.30
N ALA A 102 13.62 14.03 -13.18
CA ALA A 102 12.23 13.61 -13.29
C ALA A 102 12.07 12.13 -12.93
N PHE A 103 11.43 11.87 -11.78
CA PHE A 103 11.35 10.53 -11.20
C PHE A 103 10.54 9.55 -12.06
N GLU A 104 9.36 9.93 -12.56
CA GLU A 104 8.47 9.04 -13.31
C GLU A 104 9.13 8.54 -14.61
N PRO A 105 9.71 9.39 -15.47
CA PRO A 105 10.46 8.92 -16.64
C PRO A 105 11.69 8.08 -16.26
N TYR A 106 12.40 8.43 -15.19
CA TYR A 106 13.53 7.66 -14.70
C TYR A 106 13.13 6.22 -14.39
N VAL A 107 12.13 6.03 -13.53
CA VAL A 107 11.72 4.67 -13.13
C VAL A 107 11.06 3.92 -14.28
N PHE A 108 10.40 4.60 -15.21
CA PHE A 108 9.85 3.99 -16.41
C PHE A 108 10.95 3.33 -17.26
N TYR A 109 11.97 4.08 -17.67
CA TYR A 109 13.05 3.53 -18.49
C TYR A 109 13.92 2.53 -17.74
N LEU A 110 14.11 2.73 -16.44
CA LEU A 110 14.80 1.73 -15.59
C LEU A 110 14.03 0.40 -15.57
N SER A 111 12.71 0.45 -15.48
CA SER A 111 11.86 -0.74 -15.51
C SER A 111 11.92 -1.46 -16.85
N GLU A 112 11.90 -0.70 -17.96
CA GLU A 112 12.03 -1.29 -19.29
C GLU A 112 13.39 -1.98 -19.48
N ALA A 113 14.47 -1.38 -18.99
CA ALA A 113 15.79 -2.03 -18.99
C ALA A 113 15.78 -3.31 -18.15
N ALA A 114 15.21 -3.29 -16.94
CA ALA A 114 15.15 -4.45 -16.04
C ALA A 114 14.30 -5.60 -16.60
N LYS A 115 13.18 -5.30 -17.26
CA LYS A 115 12.32 -6.29 -17.92
C LYS A 115 13.02 -7.00 -19.08
N LEU A 116 13.85 -6.27 -19.82
CA LEU A 116 14.66 -6.84 -20.93
C LEU A 116 15.81 -7.68 -20.40
N ASP A 117 16.49 -7.22 -19.35
CA ASP A 117 17.62 -7.89 -18.73
C ASP A 117 17.22 -9.19 -18.01
N LYS A 118 15.99 -9.24 -17.47
CA LYS A 118 15.41 -10.38 -16.75
C LYS A 118 16.28 -10.88 -15.59
N SER A 119 17.15 -10.03 -15.04
CA SER A 119 17.87 -10.39 -13.82
C SER A 119 17.05 -10.06 -12.59
N GLU A 120 16.96 -11.02 -11.67
CA GLU A 120 16.25 -10.84 -10.39
C GLU A 120 16.73 -9.57 -9.68
N LYS A 121 18.05 -9.34 -9.66
CA LYS A 121 18.66 -8.16 -9.02
C LYS A 121 18.15 -6.83 -9.60
N ASN A 122 18.11 -6.70 -10.93
CA ASN A 122 17.71 -5.45 -11.59
C ASN A 122 16.19 -5.23 -11.49
N LEU A 123 15.39 -6.29 -11.59
CA LEU A 123 13.95 -6.26 -11.35
C LEU A 123 13.64 -5.80 -9.92
N THR A 124 14.29 -6.41 -8.93
CA THR A 124 14.12 -6.07 -7.51
C THR A 124 14.54 -4.63 -7.22
N PHE A 125 15.67 -4.19 -7.75
CA PHE A 125 16.14 -2.82 -7.58
C PHE A 125 15.13 -1.80 -8.13
N ALA A 126 14.66 -1.99 -9.36
CA ALA A 126 13.67 -1.12 -9.97
C ALA A 126 12.35 -1.11 -9.17
N ALA A 127 11.85 -2.28 -8.77
CA ALA A 127 10.64 -2.42 -7.99
C ALA A 127 10.72 -1.71 -6.63
N GLN A 128 11.82 -1.91 -5.89
CA GLN A 128 12.05 -1.27 -4.60
C GLN A 128 12.15 0.26 -4.72
N LEU A 129 12.84 0.76 -5.75
CA LEU A 129 12.93 2.19 -6.02
C LEU A 129 11.55 2.81 -6.29
N ILE A 130 10.72 2.15 -7.11
CA ILE A 130 9.36 2.61 -7.39
C ILE A 130 8.52 2.61 -6.11
N LEU A 131 8.65 1.56 -5.28
CA LEU A 131 7.94 1.44 -4.01
C LEU A 131 8.24 2.60 -3.05
N THR A 132 9.47 3.16 -3.06
CA THR A 132 9.75 4.39 -2.29
C THR A 132 8.91 5.57 -2.75
N GLY A 133 8.67 5.69 -4.05
CA GLY A 133 7.80 6.72 -4.65
C GLY A 133 6.31 6.48 -4.44
N VAL A 134 5.88 5.24 -4.16
CA VAL A 134 4.48 4.89 -3.85
C VAL A 134 4.05 5.45 -2.50
N ARG A 135 4.90 5.36 -1.48
CA ARG A 135 4.55 5.74 -0.10
C ARG A 135 4.14 7.21 0.03
N GLY A 136 4.82 8.11 -0.66
CA GLY A 136 4.60 9.55 -0.59
C GLY A 136 3.77 10.16 -1.73
N GLU A 137 3.22 9.35 -2.66
CA GLU A 137 2.51 9.87 -3.83
C GLU A 137 1.11 10.37 -3.47
N PRO A 138 0.81 11.68 -3.64
CA PRO A 138 -0.51 12.21 -3.36
C PRO A 138 -1.49 12.09 -4.54
N ASP A 139 -1.00 11.99 -5.78
CA ASP A 139 -1.82 11.85 -6.98
C ASP A 139 -2.23 10.38 -7.17
N GLU A 140 -3.53 10.09 -7.07
CA GLU A 140 -4.06 8.73 -7.14
C GLU A 140 -3.76 8.03 -8.48
N ALA A 141 -3.73 8.76 -9.60
CA ALA A 141 -3.44 8.18 -10.90
C ALA A 141 -1.96 7.77 -11.02
N LYS A 142 -1.05 8.61 -10.52
CA LYS A 142 0.38 8.28 -10.44
C LYS A 142 0.63 7.16 -9.42
N LEU A 143 -0.06 7.19 -8.29
CA LEU A 143 0.00 6.16 -7.26
C LEU A 143 -0.36 4.79 -7.86
N SER A 144 -1.50 4.72 -8.57
CA SER A 144 -1.92 3.49 -9.24
C SER A 144 -0.88 3.01 -10.24
N TRP A 145 -0.41 3.88 -11.12
CA TRP A 145 0.60 3.55 -12.12
C TRP A 145 1.92 3.04 -11.51
N LYS A 146 2.46 3.76 -10.52
CA LYS A 146 3.69 3.33 -9.81
C LYS A 146 3.49 1.98 -9.14
N THR A 147 2.34 1.79 -8.51
CA THR A 147 2.03 0.55 -7.81
C THR A 147 1.94 -0.63 -8.77
N ASP A 148 1.25 -0.46 -9.90
CA ASP A 148 1.11 -1.51 -10.91
C ASP A 148 2.46 -1.89 -11.51
N LEU A 149 3.28 -0.90 -11.81
CA LEU A 149 4.63 -1.13 -12.33
C LEU A 149 5.53 -1.86 -11.31
N ALA A 150 5.48 -1.49 -10.03
CA ALA A 150 6.23 -2.19 -8.98
C ALA A 150 5.76 -3.63 -8.79
N ILE A 151 4.43 -3.88 -8.82
CA ILE A 151 3.84 -5.23 -8.72
C ILE A 151 4.36 -6.10 -9.86
N GLU A 152 4.29 -5.64 -11.11
CA GLU A 152 4.78 -6.39 -12.28
C GLU A 152 6.24 -6.82 -12.12
N LEU A 153 7.09 -5.91 -11.66
CA LEU A 153 8.52 -6.20 -11.45
C LEU A 153 8.77 -7.19 -10.31
N PHE A 154 8.07 -7.02 -9.17
CA PHE A 154 8.18 -7.98 -8.05
C PHE A 154 7.65 -9.37 -8.44
N GLU A 155 6.53 -9.44 -9.14
CA GLU A 155 5.99 -10.73 -9.60
C GLU A 155 6.95 -11.43 -10.56
N THR A 156 7.58 -10.66 -11.46
CA THR A 156 8.60 -11.20 -12.37
C THR A 156 9.82 -11.67 -11.60
N ALA A 157 10.29 -10.93 -10.60
CA ALA A 157 11.42 -11.33 -9.76
C ALA A 157 11.09 -12.57 -8.91
N ILE A 158 9.88 -12.66 -8.35
CA ILE A 158 9.42 -13.84 -7.59
C ILE A 158 9.36 -15.08 -8.49
N ALA A 159 8.97 -14.94 -9.75
CA ALA A 159 9.00 -16.07 -10.69
C ALA A 159 10.42 -16.62 -10.92
N LEU A 160 11.44 -15.78 -10.79
CA LEU A 160 12.85 -16.18 -10.86
C LEU A 160 13.38 -16.76 -9.55
N ASN A 161 12.92 -16.22 -8.40
CA ASN A 161 13.31 -16.67 -7.06
C ASN A 161 12.11 -16.76 -6.11
N PRO A 162 11.32 -17.85 -6.18
CA PRO A 162 10.07 -17.97 -5.43
C PRO A 162 10.24 -18.09 -3.91
N THR A 163 11.46 -18.37 -3.44
CA THR A 163 11.76 -18.59 -2.02
C THR A 163 12.20 -17.33 -1.31
N ASP A 164 12.49 -16.25 -2.02
CA ASP A 164 12.94 -14.99 -1.43
C ASP A 164 11.78 -14.25 -0.73
N ASP A 165 11.91 -14.12 0.58
CA ASP A 165 10.92 -13.43 1.41
C ASP A 165 10.97 -11.91 1.23
N GLU A 166 12.12 -11.33 0.87
CA GLU A 166 12.24 -9.89 0.62
C GLU A 166 11.42 -9.46 -0.61
N LEU A 167 11.37 -10.29 -1.65
CA LEU A 167 10.53 -10.06 -2.82
C LEU A 167 9.04 -10.10 -2.45
N LYS A 168 8.63 -11.08 -1.63
CA LYS A 168 7.24 -11.20 -1.15
C LYS A 168 6.84 -10.04 -0.26
N ILE A 169 7.74 -9.58 0.61
CA ILE A 169 7.52 -8.39 1.44
C ILE A 169 7.38 -7.14 0.56
N GLY A 170 8.22 -7.01 -0.49
CA GLY A 170 8.13 -5.92 -1.45
C GLY A 170 6.79 -5.89 -2.18
N LEU A 171 6.38 -7.04 -2.73
CA LEU A 171 5.08 -7.18 -3.39
C LEU A 171 3.91 -6.87 -2.44
N ALA A 172 3.93 -7.43 -1.24
CA ALA A 172 2.91 -7.16 -0.22
C ALA A 172 2.86 -5.67 0.17
N SER A 173 4.02 -5.00 0.22
CA SER A 173 4.10 -3.56 0.48
C SER A 173 3.42 -2.74 -0.62
N CYS A 174 3.49 -3.17 -1.89
CA CYS A 174 2.73 -2.53 -2.98
C CYS A 174 1.22 -2.62 -2.74
N TYR A 175 0.73 -3.75 -2.24
CA TYR A 175 -0.69 -3.89 -1.87
C TYR A 175 -1.07 -3.02 -0.66
N VAL A 176 -0.24 -2.96 0.37
CA VAL A 176 -0.52 -2.19 1.59
C VAL A 176 -0.44 -0.68 1.32
N PHE A 177 0.63 -0.19 0.71
CA PHE A 177 0.89 1.24 0.53
C PHE A 177 0.31 1.83 -0.74
N GLY A 178 0.05 1.00 -1.75
CA GLY A 178 -0.46 1.43 -3.05
C GLY A 178 -1.89 1.00 -3.29
N LYS A 179 -2.14 -0.26 -3.65
CA LYS A 179 -3.48 -0.76 -3.97
C LYS A 179 -4.49 -0.52 -2.86
N GLY A 180 -4.11 -0.70 -1.60
CA GLY A 180 -5.00 -0.50 -0.45
C GLY A 180 -5.46 0.95 -0.28
N ARG A 181 -4.64 1.93 -0.67
CA ARG A 181 -5.01 3.36 -0.60
C ARG A 181 -6.07 3.74 -1.65
N VAL A 182 -6.06 3.10 -2.82
CA VAL A 182 -6.99 3.38 -3.92
C VAL A 182 -8.17 2.41 -3.90
N GLY A 183 -7.93 1.12 -3.71
CA GLY A 183 -8.92 0.04 -3.78
C GLY A 183 -9.47 -0.41 -2.42
N GLY A 184 -8.98 0.15 -1.32
CA GLY A 184 -9.49 -0.08 0.03
C GLY A 184 -9.03 -1.38 0.70
N PRO A 185 -9.71 -1.78 1.80
CA PRO A 185 -9.25 -2.85 2.69
C PRO A 185 -9.08 -4.22 2.01
N GLN A 186 -9.86 -4.51 0.99
CA GLN A 186 -9.78 -5.80 0.27
C GLN A 186 -8.43 -5.96 -0.44
N GLU A 187 -7.93 -4.90 -1.06
CA GLU A 187 -6.62 -4.92 -1.70
C GLU A 187 -5.50 -5.03 -0.65
N THR A 188 -5.62 -4.31 0.46
CA THR A 188 -4.67 -4.42 1.59
C THR A 188 -4.60 -5.86 2.12
N MET A 189 -5.72 -6.57 2.20
CA MET A 189 -5.76 -7.96 2.68
C MET A 189 -4.96 -8.93 1.80
N LYS A 190 -4.82 -8.69 0.49
CA LYS A 190 -3.96 -9.51 -0.38
C LYS A 190 -2.49 -9.44 0.07
N GLY A 191 -2.00 -8.25 0.38
CA GLY A 191 -0.66 -8.07 0.92
C GLY A 191 -0.49 -8.69 2.31
N ILE A 192 -1.48 -8.51 3.20
CA ILE A 192 -1.47 -9.09 4.55
C ILE A 192 -1.35 -10.62 4.49
N GLN A 193 -2.08 -11.30 3.60
CA GLN A 193 -2.01 -12.75 3.47
C GLN A 193 -0.61 -13.24 3.08
N GLN A 194 0.05 -12.59 2.13
CA GLN A 194 1.43 -12.91 1.74
C GLN A 194 2.41 -12.73 2.90
N LEU A 195 2.29 -11.64 3.65
CA LEU A 195 3.15 -11.38 4.81
C LEU A 195 2.92 -12.36 5.96
N LEU A 196 1.69 -12.85 6.14
CA LEU A 196 1.40 -13.89 7.14
C LEU A 196 2.12 -15.20 6.81
N GLU A 197 2.35 -15.53 5.54
CA GLU A 197 3.16 -16.69 5.15
C GLU A 197 4.63 -16.48 5.51
N VAL A 198 5.18 -15.29 5.28
CA VAL A 198 6.56 -14.95 5.66
C VAL A 198 6.74 -15.09 7.18
N VAL A 199 5.87 -14.49 8.00
CA VAL A 199 6.03 -14.52 9.46
C VAL A 199 5.69 -15.88 10.11
N ARG A 200 4.98 -16.78 9.41
CA ARG A 200 4.83 -18.17 9.85
C ARG A 200 6.15 -18.94 9.75
N ARG A 201 6.98 -18.64 8.74
CA ARG A 201 8.30 -19.27 8.55
C ARG A 201 9.34 -18.62 9.45
N ASP A 202 9.35 -17.28 9.48
CA ASP A 202 10.24 -16.49 10.32
C ASP A 202 9.45 -15.41 11.06
N SER A 203 9.08 -15.72 12.30
CA SER A 203 8.35 -14.78 13.17
C SER A 203 9.20 -13.58 13.62
N THR A 204 10.52 -13.63 13.41
CA THR A 204 11.47 -12.55 13.76
C THR A 204 11.78 -11.62 12.60
N ASN A 205 11.19 -11.83 11.44
CA ASN A 205 11.33 -10.92 10.30
C ASN A 205 10.61 -9.58 10.61
N MET A 206 11.36 -8.62 11.18
CA MET A 206 10.81 -7.35 11.63
C MET A 206 10.28 -6.48 10.48
N LYS A 207 10.82 -6.65 9.27
CA LYS A 207 10.31 -5.95 8.08
C LYS A 207 8.89 -6.43 7.72
N ALA A 208 8.66 -7.73 7.72
CA ALA A 208 7.31 -8.29 7.51
C ALA A 208 6.36 -7.91 8.66
N GLN A 209 6.83 -7.93 9.92
CA GLN A 209 6.04 -7.50 11.08
C GLN A 209 5.63 -6.03 10.97
N LEU A 210 6.54 -5.15 10.54
CA LEU A 210 6.25 -3.73 10.32
C LEU A 210 5.16 -3.53 9.27
N VAL A 211 5.33 -4.13 8.09
CA VAL A 211 4.33 -3.99 7.00
C VAL A 211 2.99 -4.61 7.40
N LEU A 212 2.97 -5.73 8.15
CA LEU A 212 1.76 -6.28 8.75
C LEU A 212 1.09 -5.33 9.75
N GLY A 213 1.87 -4.66 10.58
CA GLY A 213 1.36 -3.65 11.51
C GLY A 213 0.70 -2.49 10.76
N ILE A 214 1.36 -1.95 9.74
CA ILE A 214 0.83 -0.88 8.90
C ILE A 214 -0.41 -1.35 8.12
N GLY A 215 -0.39 -2.55 7.55
CA GLY A 215 -1.53 -3.16 6.88
C GLY A 215 -2.73 -3.34 7.81
N GLY A 216 -2.49 -3.70 9.06
CA GLY A 216 -3.52 -3.78 10.10
C GLY A 216 -4.14 -2.41 10.40
N TYR A 217 -3.32 -1.36 10.51
CA TYR A 217 -3.79 0.02 10.65
C TYR A 217 -4.67 0.44 9.46
N VAL A 218 -4.19 0.26 8.24
CA VAL A 218 -4.91 0.63 7.00
C VAL A 218 -6.23 -0.14 6.85
N SER A 219 -6.28 -1.40 7.27
CA SER A 219 -7.49 -2.24 7.20
C SER A 219 -8.41 -2.15 8.40
N GLY A 220 -8.09 -1.31 9.41
CA GLY A 220 -8.89 -1.15 10.62
C GLY A 220 -8.74 -2.25 11.67
N GLN A 221 -7.76 -3.14 11.54
CA GLN A 221 -7.45 -4.20 12.51
C GLN A 221 -6.47 -3.70 13.58
N TYR A 222 -6.90 -2.67 14.33
CA TYR A 222 -6.02 -1.89 15.21
C TYR A 222 -5.34 -2.72 16.30
N ASP A 223 -6.02 -3.64 16.97
CA ASP A 223 -5.41 -4.50 18.00
C ASP A 223 -4.22 -5.29 17.45
N LYS A 224 -4.41 -5.93 16.28
CA LYS A 224 -3.32 -6.68 15.62
C LYS A 224 -2.19 -5.76 15.16
N ALA A 225 -2.50 -4.55 14.70
CA ALA A 225 -1.52 -3.57 14.32
C ALA A 225 -0.65 -3.15 15.51
N ILE A 226 -1.28 -2.85 16.66
CA ILE A 226 -0.60 -2.50 17.91
C ILE A 226 0.37 -3.60 18.34
N ASP A 227 -0.06 -4.86 18.36
CA ASP A 227 0.78 -5.99 18.75
C ASP A 227 2.01 -6.14 17.85
N ARG A 228 1.80 -6.03 16.54
CA ARG A 228 2.87 -6.12 15.53
C ARG A 228 3.88 -4.98 15.65
N LEU A 229 3.39 -3.74 15.74
CA LEU A 229 4.24 -2.56 15.86
C LEU A 229 5.02 -2.54 17.16
N LYS A 230 4.42 -2.95 18.29
CA LYS A 230 5.12 -3.13 19.56
C LYS A 230 6.24 -4.19 19.47
N LYS A 231 6.00 -5.29 18.75
CA LYS A 231 7.03 -6.31 18.52
C LYS A 231 8.21 -5.74 17.72
N VAL A 232 7.94 -4.93 16.70
CA VAL A 232 9.00 -4.24 15.93
C VAL A 232 9.78 -3.30 16.84
N ILE A 233 9.11 -2.46 17.63
CA ILE A 233 9.75 -1.48 18.51
C ILE A 233 10.58 -2.18 19.60
N ALA A 234 10.12 -3.33 20.11
CA ALA A 234 10.89 -4.10 21.08
C ALA A 234 12.23 -4.62 20.50
N ALA A 235 12.26 -4.97 19.22
CA ALA A 235 13.47 -5.42 18.53
C ALA A 235 14.30 -4.24 17.96
N GLN A 236 13.66 -3.13 17.61
CA GLN A 236 14.23 -1.94 16.97
C GLN A 236 13.67 -0.68 17.65
N PRO A 237 14.21 -0.28 18.81
CA PRO A 237 13.65 0.82 19.61
C PRO A 237 13.71 2.20 18.94
N ASP A 238 14.56 2.37 17.95
CA ASP A 238 14.75 3.59 17.15
C ASP A 238 14.01 3.56 15.80
N ASN A 239 13.18 2.55 15.56
CA ASN A 239 12.39 2.47 14.33
C ASN A 239 11.28 3.52 14.34
N LEU A 240 11.60 4.71 13.81
CA LEU A 240 10.68 5.86 13.76
C LEU A 240 9.37 5.53 13.04
N GLU A 241 9.42 4.74 11.97
CA GLU A 241 8.23 4.36 11.21
C GLU A 241 7.27 3.52 12.08
N ALA A 242 7.79 2.53 12.79
CA ALA A 242 6.99 1.70 13.69
C ALA A 242 6.37 2.54 14.82
N ILE A 243 7.13 3.47 15.40
CA ILE A 243 6.67 4.35 16.49
C ILE A 243 5.58 5.30 16.00
N ALA A 244 5.77 5.93 14.82
CA ALA A 244 4.78 6.84 14.24
C ALA A 244 3.47 6.11 13.91
N PHE A 245 3.55 4.94 13.26
CA PHE A 245 2.35 4.13 12.98
C PHE A 245 1.70 3.57 14.24
N LEU A 246 2.44 3.29 15.29
CA LEU A 246 1.86 2.90 16.58
C LEU A 246 1.04 4.05 17.19
N ALA A 247 1.56 5.28 17.13
CA ALA A 247 0.82 6.46 17.57
C ALA A 247 -0.47 6.67 16.75
N ASP A 248 -0.37 6.61 15.41
CA ASP A 248 -1.53 6.71 14.51
C ASP A 248 -2.56 5.60 14.78
N THR A 249 -2.08 4.38 15.06
CA THR A 249 -2.95 3.23 15.36
C THR A 249 -3.72 3.43 16.66
N TYR A 250 -3.06 3.89 17.72
CA TYR A 250 -3.74 4.21 18.98
C TYR A 250 -4.74 5.36 18.83
N ALA A 251 -4.39 6.39 18.03
CA ALA A 251 -5.31 7.49 17.73
C ALA A 251 -6.57 6.98 17.01
N ALA A 252 -6.42 6.12 16.01
CA ALA A 252 -7.53 5.53 15.27
C ALA A 252 -8.35 4.53 16.10
N HIS A 253 -7.71 3.83 17.03
CA HIS A 253 -8.35 2.92 17.97
C HIS A 253 -9.14 3.67 19.06
N GLY A 254 -8.86 4.96 19.28
CA GLY A 254 -9.51 5.81 20.30
C GLY A 254 -8.75 5.91 21.62
N ASP A 255 -7.58 5.29 21.75
CA ASP A 255 -6.73 5.40 22.92
C ASP A 255 -5.84 6.66 22.84
N LYS A 256 -6.46 7.80 23.16
CA LYS A 256 -5.85 9.12 23.03
C LYS A 256 -4.58 9.26 23.90
N ALA A 257 -4.56 8.67 25.08
CA ALA A 257 -3.43 8.79 26.03
C ALA A 257 -2.18 8.11 25.47
N GLU A 258 -2.30 6.87 25.00
CA GLU A 258 -1.20 6.15 24.37
C GLU A 258 -0.79 6.81 23.03
N ALA A 259 -1.74 7.27 22.22
CA ALA A 259 -1.42 8.00 20.99
C ALA A 259 -0.53 9.22 21.26
N ILE A 260 -0.90 10.08 22.21
CA ILE A 260 -0.12 11.27 22.58
C ILE A 260 1.27 10.88 23.08
N LYS A 261 1.37 9.83 23.90
CA LYS A 261 2.66 9.33 24.39
C LYS A 261 3.58 8.90 23.24
N TRP A 262 3.09 8.09 22.30
CA TRP A 262 3.90 7.60 21.17
C TRP A 262 4.22 8.69 20.17
N TYR A 263 3.35 9.65 19.92
CA TYR A 263 3.64 10.85 19.14
C TYR A 263 4.78 11.67 19.75
N ASN A 264 4.79 11.86 21.07
CA ASN A 264 5.91 12.57 21.73
C ASN A 264 7.24 11.80 21.64
N ILE A 265 7.20 10.47 21.63
CA ILE A 265 8.39 9.63 21.40
C ILE A 265 8.88 9.83 19.96
N SER A 266 7.99 9.76 18.97
CA SER A 266 8.34 9.94 17.55
C SER A 266 8.98 11.31 17.28
N LYS A 267 8.46 12.38 17.88
CA LYS A 267 9.03 13.74 17.77
C LYS A 267 10.47 13.81 18.27
N ARG A 268 10.71 13.24 19.45
CA ARG A 268 12.07 13.25 20.04
C ARG A 268 13.05 12.45 19.20
N LEU A 269 12.59 11.33 18.63
CA LEU A 269 13.43 10.46 17.81
C LEU A 269 13.72 11.07 16.44
N ALA A 270 12.73 11.72 15.82
CA ALA A 270 12.88 12.32 14.50
C ALA A 270 13.81 13.52 14.50
N ASP A 271 13.88 14.25 15.62
CA ASP A 271 14.67 15.52 15.78
C ASP A 271 14.52 16.47 14.59
N ASN A 272 13.29 16.61 14.10
CA ASN A 272 12.96 17.41 12.92
C ASN A 272 11.85 18.41 13.27
N PRO A 273 12.09 19.72 13.12
CA PRO A 273 11.12 20.77 13.49
C PRO A 273 9.81 20.70 12.69
N ASP A 274 9.88 20.40 11.39
CA ASP A 274 8.67 20.35 10.54
C ASP A 274 7.82 19.13 10.85
N TYR A 275 8.44 17.96 11.03
CA TYR A 275 7.76 16.78 11.53
C TYR A 275 7.14 17.01 12.92
N SER A 276 7.85 17.73 13.80
CA SER A 276 7.33 18.06 15.13
C SER A 276 6.09 18.92 15.07
N LYS A 277 6.03 19.91 14.19
CA LYS A 277 4.81 20.73 13.98
C LYS A 277 3.63 19.89 13.50
N GLU A 278 3.86 19.02 12.51
CA GLU A 278 2.82 18.12 12.01
C GLU A 278 2.25 17.23 13.12
N VAL A 279 3.13 16.63 13.92
CA VAL A 279 2.72 15.78 15.05
C VAL A 279 1.99 16.57 16.13
N ASP A 280 2.41 17.82 16.42
CA ASP A 280 1.72 18.70 17.38
C ASP A 280 0.28 19.03 16.93
N GLU A 281 0.04 19.23 15.64
CA GLU A 281 -1.32 19.40 15.12
C GLU A 281 -2.16 18.12 15.29
N ARG A 282 -1.59 16.94 15.06
CA ARG A 282 -2.27 15.66 15.33
C ARG A 282 -2.62 15.51 16.81
N ILE A 283 -1.70 15.87 17.72
CA ILE A 283 -1.95 15.83 19.18
C ILE A 283 -3.07 16.79 19.60
N LYS A 284 -3.13 17.98 18.99
CA LYS A 284 -4.22 18.95 19.28
C LYS A 284 -5.61 18.37 18.95
N LEU A 285 -5.73 17.61 17.87
CA LEU A 285 -6.99 16.98 17.47
C LEU A 285 -7.45 15.87 18.42
N LEU A 286 -6.55 15.35 19.25
CA LEU A 286 -6.85 14.30 20.23
C LEU A 286 -7.27 14.85 21.60
N ARG A 287 -7.00 16.11 21.88
CA ARG A 287 -7.38 16.79 23.13
C ARG A 287 -8.82 17.27 23.10
#